data_e26115f63a15da00f1a594e22b89bfc3
#
_entry.id   e26115f63a15da00f1a594e22b89bfc3
#
_cell.length_a   1.000
_cell.length_b   1.000
_cell.length_c   1.000
_cell.angle_alpha   90.00
_cell.angle_beta   90.00
_cell.angle_gamma   90.00
#
_symmetry.space_group_name_H-M   'P 1'
#
loop_
_entity.id
_entity.type
_entity.pdbx_description
1 polymer ?
#
loop_
_entity_poly.entity_id
_entity_poly.type
_entity_poly.pdbx_seq_one_letter_code
_entity_poly.pdbx_strand_id
1 'polypeptide(L)'
;MDIFDPASFTSIFEKISKKLDKFSEIKHYELYASSIKETTITYEEGFIKKAFNKKSSGLGLRVIGQNGKEGMTFTSDYSDSAINRIVRDGRIMMRVSTENSEFKNLAVPSVKYNNVEDIYDPEIDNLSLDNIKEIINPIFDLKKRKIPPNSLSGNFSSIVHGVYIFNSNGIRKNYKKSYVNVNSELSLIDYNGFPSSGFSWQSESHLKDLNVEKVAEKSYAMAHRGLNKISVETGKYPILLSPLAVAFFIVDPISKAVNSEAIQNRMSFLADYLSKEIGDSSFTLKDDPHIPGKLNTTSFDCEGSATKPITIIDKGVLNEFYYNSFTAGKEGIETNGHASRSHYTSNVGISNHNLIMNEGRESWKDILAGIKKGIYFDYTGDSPNYVSGDFSGLILTGYLIEDGEITKSLSEALIGINLLDAFKKIETISKERKWIDEAYVPWVKLSEATISGRK
;
A
#
# COMPACT_ATOMS: atom_id res chain seq x y z
N MET A 1 -10.76 30.05 -0.56
CA MET A 1 -11.48 28.76 -0.44
C MET A 1 -10.73 27.92 0.57
N ASP A 2 -11.43 27.39 1.57
CA ASP A 2 -10.86 26.35 2.41
C ASP A 2 -10.83 25.04 1.59
N ILE A 3 -9.64 24.50 1.40
CA ILE A 3 -9.44 23.31 0.59
C ILE A 3 -9.95 22.02 1.26
N PHE A 4 -10.38 22.11 2.52
CA PHE A 4 -10.97 20.99 3.26
C PHE A 4 -12.46 21.19 3.56
N ASP A 5 -13.10 22.24 3.01
CA ASP A 5 -14.51 22.49 3.19
C ASP A 5 -15.36 21.76 2.12
N PRO A 6 -16.18 20.76 2.50
CA PRO A 6 -17.05 20.05 1.58
C PRO A 6 -18.08 20.95 0.88
N ALA A 7 -18.55 22.02 1.53
CA ALA A 7 -19.54 22.93 0.95
C ALA A 7 -18.99 23.68 -0.26
N SER A 8 -17.71 24.08 -0.19
CA SER A 8 -17.00 24.73 -1.31
C SER A 8 -16.96 23.83 -2.54
N PHE A 9 -16.61 22.54 -2.38
CA PHE A 9 -16.59 21.58 -3.50
C PHE A 9 -17.99 21.26 -4.02
N THR A 10 -19.00 21.18 -3.15
CA THR A 10 -20.40 20.99 -3.56
C THR A 10 -20.87 22.12 -4.49
N SER A 11 -20.55 23.38 -4.14
CA SER A 11 -20.87 24.54 -4.99
C SER A 11 -20.21 24.48 -6.36
N ILE A 12 -18.93 24.09 -6.42
CA ILE A 12 -18.19 23.91 -7.68
C ILE A 12 -18.82 22.80 -8.54
N PHE A 13 -19.16 21.67 -7.91
CA PHE A 13 -19.82 20.57 -8.59
C PHE A 13 -21.14 20.98 -9.22
N GLU A 14 -22.00 21.69 -8.48
CA GLU A 14 -23.27 22.19 -9.00
C GLU A 14 -23.12 23.15 -10.17
N LYS A 15 -22.06 23.98 -10.17
CA LYS A 15 -21.74 24.84 -11.32
C LYS A 15 -21.33 24.02 -12.53
N ILE A 16 -20.54 22.97 -12.36
CA ILE A 16 -20.07 22.12 -13.45
C ILE A 16 -21.22 21.26 -13.99
N SER A 17 -22.02 20.61 -13.12
CA SER A 17 -23.15 19.79 -13.55
C SER A 17 -24.17 20.58 -14.36
N LYS A 18 -24.58 21.78 -13.89
CA LYS A 18 -25.46 22.69 -14.65
C LYS A 18 -24.97 23.06 -16.05
N LYS A 19 -23.66 23.00 -16.27
CA LYS A 19 -23.06 23.25 -17.59
C LYS A 19 -23.05 21.98 -18.44
N LEU A 20 -22.70 20.83 -17.83
CA LEU A 20 -22.66 19.52 -18.52
C LEU A 20 -24.04 19.04 -18.94
N ASP A 21 -25.07 19.24 -18.10
CA ASP A 21 -26.44 18.83 -18.36
C ASP A 21 -27.08 19.50 -19.59
N LYS A 22 -26.49 20.59 -20.08
CA LYS A 22 -26.90 21.27 -21.33
C LYS A 22 -26.51 20.50 -22.60
N PHE A 23 -25.65 19.50 -22.49
CA PHE A 23 -25.10 18.80 -23.66
C PHE A 23 -25.64 17.38 -23.76
N SER A 24 -26.57 17.15 -24.66
CA SER A 24 -27.24 15.85 -24.88
C SER A 24 -26.27 14.72 -25.29
N GLU A 25 -25.10 15.04 -25.75
CA GLU A 25 -24.04 14.08 -26.08
C GLU A 25 -23.35 13.46 -24.85
N ILE A 26 -23.46 14.12 -23.68
CA ILE A 26 -22.88 13.64 -22.42
C ILE A 26 -23.89 12.71 -21.75
N LYS A 27 -23.48 11.48 -21.50
CA LYS A 27 -24.29 10.46 -20.86
C LYS A 27 -24.04 10.43 -19.35
N HIS A 28 -22.76 10.50 -18.96
CA HIS A 28 -22.33 10.50 -17.57
C HIS A 28 -21.18 11.46 -17.35
N TYR A 29 -21.01 11.89 -16.12
CA TYR A 29 -19.82 12.62 -15.67
C TYR A 29 -19.52 12.35 -14.21
N GLU A 30 -18.25 12.47 -13.86
CA GLU A 30 -17.71 12.27 -12.51
C GLU A 30 -16.73 13.39 -12.20
N LEU A 31 -16.79 13.88 -10.98
CA LEU A 31 -15.87 14.84 -10.41
C LEU A 31 -15.18 14.20 -9.20
N TYR A 32 -13.87 14.20 -9.25
CA TYR A 32 -13.03 13.77 -8.14
C TYR A 32 -12.12 14.93 -7.74
N ALA A 33 -12.31 15.46 -6.53
CA ALA A 33 -11.42 16.48 -5.99
C ALA A 33 -10.59 15.89 -4.86
N SER A 34 -9.33 16.29 -4.78
CA SER A 34 -8.46 15.95 -3.67
C SER A 34 -7.73 17.18 -3.15
N SER A 35 -7.56 17.22 -1.84
CA SER A 35 -6.86 18.28 -1.11
C SER A 35 -5.83 17.65 -0.19
N ILE A 36 -4.61 18.17 -0.20
CA ILE A 36 -3.50 17.67 0.61
C ILE A 36 -2.86 18.85 1.36
N LYS A 37 -2.68 18.65 2.66
CA LYS A 37 -1.76 19.42 3.50
C LYS A 37 -0.67 18.49 3.97
N GLU A 38 0.57 18.78 3.63
CA GLU A 38 1.73 17.97 3.94
C GLU A 38 2.81 18.82 4.61
N THR A 39 3.36 18.32 5.71
CA THR A 39 4.58 18.84 6.32
C THR A 39 5.61 17.73 6.27
N THR A 40 6.73 17.97 5.61
CA THR A 40 7.83 17.00 5.50
C THR A 40 9.13 17.61 6.00
N ILE A 41 9.84 16.85 6.84
CA ILE A 41 11.20 17.12 7.28
C ILE A 41 12.09 16.01 6.76
N THR A 42 13.16 16.36 6.06
CA THR A 42 14.27 15.43 5.75
C THR A 42 15.45 15.73 6.65
N TYR A 43 16.11 14.70 7.13
CA TYR A 43 17.27 14.81 8.01
C TYR A 43 18.41 13.89 7.56
N GLU A 44 19.60 14.32 7.88
CA GLU A 44 20.83 13.62 7.55
C GLU A 44 21.87 13.93 8.63
N GLU A 45 22.66 12.93 9.04
CA GLU A 45 23.74 13.05 10.02
C GLU A 45 23.30 13.65 11.37
N GLY A 46 22.05 13.47 11.77
CA GLY A 46 21.49 14.02 13.00
C GLY A 46 21.06 15.51 12.91
N PHE A 47 20.99 16.05 11.71
CA PHE A 47 20.56 17.44 11.46
C PHE A 47 19.42 17.50 10.46
N ILE A 48 18.51 18.43 10.67
CA ILE A 48 17.45 18.74 9.70
C ILE A 48 18.11 19.41 8.49
N LYS A 49 17.94 18.82 7.32
CA LYS A 49 18.45 19.36 6.05
C LYS A 49 17.42 20.20 5.32
N LYS A 50 16.15 19.77 5.36
CA LYS A 50 15.07 20.45 4.67
C LYS A 50 13.77 20.29 5.45
N ALA A 51 12.99 21.34 5.49
CA ALA A 51 11.62 21.31 5.97
C ALA A 51 10.75 22.07 4.97
N PHE A 52 9.60 21.52 4.63
CA PHE A 52 8.64 22.21 3.78
C PHE A 52 7.20 21.89 4.17
N ASN A 53 6.34 22.87 3.92
CA ASN A 53 4.89 22.72 4.02
C ASN A 53 4.30 22.89 2.64
N LYS A 54 3.44 21.95 2.26
CA LYS A 54 2.72 21.98 1.01
C LYS A 54 1.22 21.95 1.26
N LYS A 55 0.48 22.85 0.62
CA LYS A 55 -0.96 22.76 0.49
C LYS A 55 -1.29 22.72 -0.99
N SER A 56 -2.04 21.71 -1.41
CA SER A 56 -2.48 21.59 -2.80
C SER A 56 -3.89 21.05 -2.83
N SER A 57 -4.66 21.52 -3.81
CA SER A 57 -5.96 20.94 -4.12
C SER A 57 -6.23 21.03 -5.61
N GLY A 58 -7.06 20.16 -6.11
CA GLY A 58 -7.47 20.16 -7.49
C GLY A 58 -8.66 19.27 -7.75
N LEU A 59 -9.16 19.36 -8.95
CA LEU A 59 -10.37 18.73 -9.42
C LEU A 59 -10.08 18.04 -10.76
N GLY A 60 -10.37 16.74 -10.84
CA GLY A 60 -10.48 15.97 -12.08
C GLY A 60 -11.95 15.88 -12.51
N LEU A 61 -12.21 16.12 -13.77
CA LEU A 61 -13.49 15.94 -14.43
C LEU A 61 -13.35 14.80 -15.45
N ARG A 62 -14.18 13.79 -15.32
CA ARG A 62 -14.36 12.69 -16.26
C ARG A 62 -15.73 12.84 -16.93
N VAL A 63 -15.76 12.90 -18.25
CA VAL A 63 -16.99 13.05 -19.04
C VAL A 63 -17.11 11.84 -19.96
N ILE A 64 -18.30 11.23 -19.98
CA ILE A 64 -18.56 10.03 -20.77
C ILE A 64 -19.74 10.31 -21.70
N GLY A 65 -19.53 10.08 -22.97
CA GLY A 65 -20.51 10.24 -24.04
C GLY A 65 -21.16 8.92 -24.44
N GLN A 66 -21.83 8.95 -25.60
CA GLN A 66 -22.38 7.76 -26.21
C GLN A 66 -21.27 6.75 -26.56
N ASN A 67 -21.60 5.46 -26.51
CA ASN A 67 -20.68 4.36 -26.80
C ASN A 67 -19.42 4.32 -25.89
N GLY A 68 -19.52 4.88 -24.67
CA GLY A 68 -18.41 4.86 -23.71
C GLY A 68 -17.20 5.73 -24.09
N LYS A 69 -17.34 6.67 -25.03
CA LYS A 69 -16.31 7.67 -25.31
C LYS A 69 -16.00 8.48 -24.07
N GLU A 70 -14.75 8.64 -23.73
CA GLU A 70 -14.34 9.26 -22.47
C GLU A 70 -13.39 10.44 -22.70
N GLY A 71 -13.62 11.52 -21.94
CA GLY A 71 -12.68 12.65 -21.84
C GLY A 71 -12.38 12.95 -20.39
N MET A 72 -11.11 13.09 -20.06
CA MET A 72 -10.63 13.46 -18.74
C MET A 72 -9.87 14.78 -18.77
N THR A 73 -10.20 15.68 -17.86
CA THR A 73 -9.52 16.97 -17.68
C THR A 73 -9.38 17.28 -16.19
N PHE A 74 -8.48 18.19 -15.87
CA PHE A 74 -8.26 18.57 -14.48
C PHE A 74 -7.88 20.05 -14.34
N THR A 75 -8.05 20.59 -13.14
CA THR A 75 -7.65 21.95 -12.78
C THR A 75 -7.34 22.06 -11.28
N SER A 76 -6.42 22.95 -10.94
CA SER A 76 -6.22 23.46 -9.58
C SER A 76 -6.74 24.89 -9.41
N ASP A 77 -7.32 25.48 -10.46
CA ASP A 77 -7.95 26.79 -10.46
C ASP A 77 -9.48 26.64 -10.47
N TYR A 78 -10.15 27.26 -9.52
CA TYR A 78 -11.59 27.17 -9.31
C TYR A 78 -12.35 28.40 -9.84
N SER A 79 -11.70 29.27 -10.60
CA SER A 79 -12.34 30.41 -11.26
C SER A 79 -13.36 29.97 -12.31
N ASP A 80 -14.36 30.80 -12.58
CA ASP A 80 -15.38 30.50 -13.59
C ASP A 80 -14.77 30.27 -14.99
N SER A 81 -13.66 30.94 -15.30
CA SER A 81 -12.91 30.73 -16.53
C SER A 81 -12.28 29.35 -16.61
N ALA A 82 -11.65 28.88 -15.52
CA ALA A 82 -11.07 27.54 -15.44
C ALA A 82 -12.13 26.45 -15.49
N ILE A 83 -13.26 26.64 -14.79
CA ILE A 83 -14.41 25.72 -14.85
C ILE A 83 -14.96 25.63 -16.27
N ASN A 84 -15.12 26.76 -16.98
CA ASN A 84 -15.56 26.75 -18.39
C ASN A 84 -14.56 26.00 -19.28
N ARG A 85 -13.27 26.16 -19.02
CA ARG A 85 -12.20 25.50 -19.78
C ARG A 85 -12.25 23.99 -19.60
N ILE A 86 -12.30 23.47 -18.36
CA ILE A 86 -12.33 21.99 -18.13
C ILE A 86 -13.57 21.34 -18.71
N VAL A 87 -14.73 21.99 -18.65
CA VAL A 87 -15.97 21.48 -19.26
C VAL A 87 -15.82 21.43 -20.78
N ARG A 88 -15.30 22.51 -21.42
CA ARG A 88 -15.04 22.54 -22.86
C ARG A 88 -14.05 21.45 -23.28
N ASP A 89 -12.90 21.39 -22.61
CA ASP A 89 -11.79 20.52 -22.97
C ASP A 89 -12.15 19.04 -22.71
N GLY A 90 -12.88 18.71 -21.62
CA GLY A 90 -13.40 17.37 -21.37
C GLY A 90 -14.33 16.89 -22.47
N ARG A 91 -15.22 17.77 -22.96
CA ARG A 91 -16.09 17.45 -24.11
C ARG A 91 -15.30 17.23 -25.40
N ILE A 92 -14.29 18.05 -25.68
CA ILE A 92 -13.44 17.88 -26.87
C ILE A 92 -12.72 16.53 -26.78
N MET A 93 -12.09 16.21 -25.64
CA MET A 93 -11.40 14.93 -25.45
C MET A 93 -12.34 13.74 -25.59
N MET A 94 -13.54 13.81 -24.99
CA MET A 94 -14.57 12.78 -25.16
C MET A 94 -14.93 12.56 -26.64
N ARG A 95 -15.11 13.63 -27.42
CA ARG A 95 -15.50 13.52 -28.83
C ARG A 95 -14.43 12.85 -29.71
N VAL A 96 -13.16 13.08 -29.42
CA VAL A 96 -12.02 12.55 -30.20
C VAL A 96 -11.52 11.20 -29.68
N SER A 97 -11.98 10.77 -28.50
CA SER A 97 -11.61 9.47 -27.95
C SER A 97 -12.22 8.30 -28.72
N THR A 98 -11.61 7.14 -28.60
CA THR A 98 -12.13 5.89 -29.15
C THR A 98 -13.37 5.43 -28.41
N GLU A 99 -14.27 4.75 -29.09
CA GLU A 99 -15.42 4.12 -28.48
C GLU A 99 -14.98 2.98 -27.56
N ASN A 100 -15.67 2.87 -26.42
CA ASN A 100 -15.43 1.79 -25.47
C ASN A 100 -16.74 1.09 -25.14
N SER A 101 -17.09 0.07 -25.93
CA SER A 101 -18.31 -0.71 -25.77
C SER A 101 -18.36 -1.52 -24.49
N GLU A 102 -17.21 -1.70 -23.83
CA GLU A 102 -17.12 -2.40 -22.53
C GLU A 102 -17.55 -1.51 -21.36
N PHE A 103 -17.54 -0.17 -21.51
CA PHE A 103 -18.05 0.73 -20.50
C PHE A 103 -19.57 0.55 -20.33
N LYS A 104 -20.03 0.24 -19.13
CA LYS A 104 -21.45 0.05 -18.84
C LYS A 104 -22.06 1.24 -18.11
N ASN A 105 -21.49 1.64 -16.99
CA ASN A 105 -22.00 2.74 -16.17
C ASN A 105 -20.91 3.27 -15.21
N LEU A 106 -21.09 4.49 -14.72
CA LEU A 106 -20.40 4.95 -13.52
C LEU A 106 -21.01 4.29 -12.28
N ALA A 107 -20.25 4.30 -11.18
CA ALA A 107 -20.74 3.86 -9.88
C ALA A 107 -22.09 4.51 -9.54
N VAL A 108 -22.97 3.76 -8.90
CA VAL A 108 -24.27 4.22 -8.39
C VAL A 108 -24.24 4.27 -6.87
N PRO A 109 -25.08 5.13 -6.22
CA PRO A 109 -25.16 5.16 -4.77
C PRO A 109 -25.50 3.79 -4.20
N SER A 110 -24.69 3.31 -3.25
CA SER A 110 -24.98 2.08 -2.53
C SER A 110 -26.12 2.28 -1.53
N VAL A 111 -26.92 1.24 -1.29
CA VAL A 111 -28.04 1.27 -0.34
C VAL A 111 -27.54 1.56 1.09
N LYS A 112 -26.35 1.04 1.43
CA LYS A 112 -25.73 1.21 2.75
C LYS A 112 -24.25 1.49 2.63
N TYR A 113 -23.77 2.44 3.43
CA TYR A 113 -22.35 2.68 3.67
C TYR A 113 -22.05 2.39 5.14
N ASN A 114 -21.00 1.63 5.40
CA ASN A 114 -20.59 1.43 6.78
C ASN A 114 -19.95 2.70 7.33
N ASN A 115 -20.26 3.02 8.58
CA ASN A 115 -19.53 4.07 9.28
C ASN A 115 -18.11 3.59 9.57
N VAL A 116 -17.12 4.43 9.26
CA VAL A 116 -15.72 4.18 9.62
C VAL A 116 -15.27 5.24 10.61
N GLU A 117 -14.53 4.84 11.59
CA GLU A 117 -14.08 5.67 12.70
C GLU A 117 -12.55 5.79 12.71
N ASP A 118 -12.05 6.76 13.44
CA ASP A 118 -10.62 6.95 13.71
C ASP A 118 -9.73 7.06 12.46
N ILE A 119 -10.22 7.76 11.43
CA ILE A 119 -9.44 8.00 10.20
C ILE A 119 -8.79 9.39 10.15
N TYR A 120 -9.03 10.24 11.15
CA TYR A 120 -8.50 11.60 11.23
C TYR A 120 -8.10 11.93 12.65
N ASP A 121 -6.87 12.39 12.81
CA ASP A 121 -6.29 12.88 14.05
C ASP A 121 -5.99 14.38 13.93
N PRO A 122 -6.67 15.25 14.72
CA PRO A 122 -6.40 16.69 14.71
C PRO A 122 -4.99 17.04 15.22
N GLU A 123 -4.33 16.20 16.02
CA GLU A 123 -2.95 16.45 16.48
C GLU A 123 -2.00 16.43 15.27
N ILE A 124 -2.19 15.51 14.32
CA ILE A 124 -1.40 15.46 13.09
C ILE A 124 -1.58 16.72 12.24
N ASP A 125 -2.83 17.23 12.15
CA ASP A 125 -3.14 18.43 11.38
C ASP A 125 -2.49 19.70 11.98
N ASN A 126 -2.24 19.70 13.29
CA ASN A 126 -1.71 20.84 14.03
C ASN A 126 -0.21 20.74 14.39
N LEU A 127 0.51 19.72 13.89
CA LEU A 127 1.94 19.57 14.16
C LEU A 127 2.74 20.77 13.67
N SER A 128 3.52 21.37 14.59
CA SER A 128 4.52 22.37 14.28
C SER A 128 5.87 21.73 13.93
N LEU A 129 6.76 22.50 13.31
CA LEU A 129 8.13 22.05 13.05
C LEU A 129 8.89 21.71 14.32
N ASP A 130 8.64 22.44 15.42
CA ASP A 130 9.32 22.20 16.70
C ASP A 130 8.80 20.92 17.35
N ASN A 131 7.50 20.63 17.31
CA ASN A 131 6.97 19.32 17.73
C ASN A 131 7.62 18.16 16.95
N ILE A 132 7.75 18.29 15.63
CA ILE A 132 8.36 17.24 14.80
C ILE A 132 9.83 17.02 15.17
N LYS A 133 10.60 18.09 15.47
CA LYS A 133 11.99 17.96 15.94
C LYS A 133 12.08 17.15 17.22
N GLU A 134 11.21 17.39 18.19
CA GLU A 134 11.16 16.62 19.44
C GLU A 134 10.82 15.14 19.16
N ILE A 135 9.85 14.89 18.31
CA ILE A 135 9.40 13.54 17.93
C ILE A 135 10.54 12.72 17.31
N ILE A 136 11.38 13.31 16.43
CA ILE A 136 12.45 12.60 15.72
C ILE A 136 13.77 12.50 16.50
N ASN A 137 13.89 13.15 17.66
CA ASN A 137 15.10 13.10 18.48
C ASN A 137 15.67 11.70 18.76
N PRO A 138 14.85 10.64 19.02
CA PRO A 138 15.39 9.30 19.22
C PRO A 138 16.24 8.78 18.06
N ILE A 139 15.96 9.21 16.83
CA ILE A 139 16.78 8.86 15.65
C ILE A 139 18.13 9.59 15.71
N PHE A 140 18.15 10.87 16.09
CA PHE A 140 19.38 11.63 16.21
C PHE A 140 20.28 11.12 17.34
N ASP A 141 19.67 10.60 18.41
CA ASP A 141 20.40 10.01 19.53
C ASP A 141 21.21 8.75 19.16
N LEU A 142 20.92 8.12 18.02
CA LEU A 142 21.75 7.02 17.48
C LEU A 142 23.19 7.45 17.22
N LYS A 143 23.46 8.73 16.90
CA LYS A 143 24.81 9.28 16.75
C LYS A 143 25.62 9.32 18.06
N LYS A 144 24.95 9.20 19.20
CA LYS A 144 25.58 9.18 20.54
C LYS A 144 25.90 7.75 21.02
N ARG A 145 25.60 6.73 20.23
CA ARG A 145 25.88 5.33 20.57
C ARG A 145 27.38 5.03 20.65
N LYS A 146 27.75 3.98 21.38
CA LYS A 146 29.14 3.51 21.45
C LYS A 146 29.71 3.17 20.07
N ILE A 147 28.89 2.64 19.18
CA ILE A 147 29.22 2.44 17.75
C ILE A 147 28.24 3.36 16.99
N PRO A 148 28.62 4.62 16.70
CA PRO A 148 27.75 5.55 16.02
C PRO A 148 27.61 5.18 14.54
N PRO A 149 26.44 5.43 13.91
CA PRO A 149 26.30 5.26 12.47
C PRO A 149 27.29 6.10 11.67
N ASN A 150 27.86 5.52 10.63
CA ASN A 150 28.68 6.23 9.64
C ASN A 150 27.85 7.17 8.78
N SER A 151 26.65 6.72 8.41
CA SER A 151 25.63 7.56 7.79
C SER A 151 24.29 7.38 8.54
N LEU A 152 23.51 8.44 8.61
CA LEU A 152 22.18 8.46 9.20
C LEU A 152 21.31 9.42 8.40
N SER A 153 20.23 8.94 7.83
CA SER A 153 19.27 9.74 7.05
C SER A 153 17.84 9.27 7.27
N GLY A 154 16.91 10.08 6.82
CA GLY A 154 15.51 9.73 6.84
C GLY A 154 14.59 10.92 6.64
N ASN A 155 13.31 10.69 6.82
CA ASN A 155 12.29 11.73 6.80
C ASN A 155 11.18 11.49 7.83
N PHE A 156 10.48 12.56 8.14
CA PHE A 156 9.20 12.56 8.83
C PHE A 156 8.21 13.33 7.96
N SER A 157 7.01 12.77 7.78
CA SER A 157 5.93 13.44 7.07
C SER A 157 4.63 13.36 7.87
N SER A 158 3.93 14.49 7.99
CA SER A 158 2.54 14.54 8.44
C SER A 158 1.66 14.96 7.27
N ILE A 159 0.58 14.22 7.05
CA ILE A 159 -0.28 14.40 5.88
C ILE A 159 -1.74 14.43 6.32
N VAL A 160 -2.47 15.44 5.83
CA VAL A 160 -3.93 15.50 5.87
C VAL A 160 -4.45 15.48 4.46
N HIS A 161 -5.35 14.55 4.18
CA HIS A 161 -5.90 14.31 2.85
C HIS A 161 -7.43 14.38 2.88
N GLY A 162 -8.00 15.29 2.09
CA GLY A 162 -9.43 15.39 1.82
C GLY A 162 -9.77 14.87 0.43
N VAL A 163 -10.85 14.11 0.33
CA VAL A 163 -11.38 13.59 -0.94
C VAL A 163 -12.85 13.93 -1.05
N TYR A 164 -13.27 14.34 -2.26
CA TYR A 164 -14.64 14.71 -2.59
C TYR A 164 -15.01 14.07 -3.92
N ILE A 165 -16.09 13.30 -3.94
CA ILE A 165 -16.53 12.52 -5.11
C ILE A 165 -17.98 12.88 -5.42
N PHE A 166 -18.22 13.20 -6.69
CA PHE A 166 -19.54 13.50 -7.22
C PHE A 166 -19.68 12.87 -8.59
N ASN A 167 -20.85 12.30 -8.89
CA ASN A 167 -21.14 11.87 -10.25
C ASN A 167 -22.60 12.10 -10.64
N SER A 168 -22.87 11.98 -11.94
CA SER A 168 -24.22 12.16 -12.51
C SER A 168 -25.25 11.13 -12.08
N ASN A 169 -24.83 9.99 -11.50
CA ASN A 169 -25.71 8.97 -10.94
C ASN A 169 -26.15 9.27 -9.50
N GLY A 170 -25.73 10.41 -8.92
CA GLY A 170 -26.14 10.86 -7.59
C GLY A 170 -25.18 10.58 -6.46
N ILE A 171 -23.99 10.05 -6.72
CA ILE A 171 -22.95 9.93 -5.70
C ILE A 171 -22.53 11.33 -5.23
N ARG A 172 -22.50 11.51 -3.91
CA ARG A 172 -21.99 12.69 -3.21
C ARG A 172 -21.32 12.21 -1.93
N LYS A 173 -20.00 12.07 -1.95
CA LYS A 173 -19.21 11.52 -0.84
C LYS A 173 -17.99 12.36 -0.60
N ASN A 174 -17.56 12.42 0.65
CA ASN A 174 -16.29 13.01 1.04
C ASN A 174 -15.75 12.37 2.31
N TYR A 175 -14.43 12.46 2.52
CA TYR A 175 -13.77 12.16 3.76
C TYR A 175 -12.57 13.08 3.97
N LYS A 176 -12.12 13.19 5.20
CA LYS A 176 -10.85 13.77 5.61
C LYS A 176 -10.08 12.74 6.41
N LYS A 177 -8.85 12.45 6.03
CA LYS A 177 -7.95 11.51 6.69
C LYS A 177 -6.66 12.19 7.09
N SER A 178 -5.97 11.63 8.08
CA SER A 178 -4.61 12.01 8.43
C SER A 178 -3.73 10.79 8.59
N TYR A 179 -2.44 10.97 8.38
CA TYR A 179 -1.43 9.99 8.74
C TYR A 179 -0.05 10.65 8.92
N VAL A 180 0.79 10.00 9.70
CA VAL A 180 2.20 10.33 9.86
C VAL A 180 3.04 9.17 9.39
N ASN A 181 4.21 9.49 8.86
CA ASN A 181 5.24 8.53 8.51
C ASN A 181 6.58 9.00 9.03
N VAL A 182 7.38 8.09 9.56
CA VAL A 182 8.78 8.31 9.90
C VAL A 182 9.60 7.16 9.39
N ASN A 183 10.77 7.44 8.84
CA ASN A 183 11.73 6.40 8.50
C ASN A 183 13.13 6.77 9.02
N SER A 184 13.96 5.74 9.20
CA SER A 184 15.36 5.86 9.58
C SER A 184 16.18 4.88 8.74
N GLU A 185 17.17 5.40 8.05
CA GLU A 185 18.17 4.63 7.32
C GLU A 185 19.56 4.97 7.87
N LEU A 186 20.36 3.96 8.09
CA LEU A 186 21.73 4.16 8.58
C LEU A 186 22.68 3.06 8.10
N SER A 187 23.98 3.36 8.17
CA SER A 187 25.02 2.38 7.94
C SER A 187 25.99 2.33 9.13
N LEU A 188 26.45 1.13 9.43
CA LEU A 188 27.60 0.86 10.27
C LEU A 188 28.71 0.30 9.38
N ILE A 189 29.97 0.44 9.80
CA ILE A 189 31.11 -0.17 9.10
C ILE A 189 31.72 -1.24 10.01
N ASP A 190 31.93 -2.44 9.45
CA ASP A 190 32.62 -3.52 10.17
C ASP A 190 34.12 -3.26 10.29
N TYR A 191 34.85 -4.15 10.99
CA TYR A 191 36.27 -4.03 11.19
C TYR A 191 37.12 -4.20 9.90
N ASN A 192 36.51 -4.74 8.82
CA ASN A 192 37.14 -4.87 7.50
C ASN A 192 36.82 -3.68 6.58
N GLY A 193 36.05 -2.71 7.03
CA GLY A 193 35.62 -1.56 6.24
C GLY A 193 34.40 -1.79 5.38
N PHE A 194 33.65 -2.90 5.52
CA PHE A 194 32.45 -3.16 4.76
C PHE A 194 31.21 -2.54 5.43
N PRO A 195 30.33 -1.86 4.66
CA PRO A 195 29.14 -1.27 5.21
C PRO A 195 28.07 -2.32 5.51
N SER A 196 27.38 -2.12 6.62
CA SER A 196 26.13 -2.81 6.96
C SER A 196 25.03 -1.80 7.11
N SER A 197 23.99 -1.89 6.27
CA SER A 197 22.85 -0.98 6.28
C SER A 197 21.72 -1.50 7.15
N GLY A 198 21.00 -0.58 7.76
CA GLY A 198 19.76 -0.86 8.46
C GLY A 198 18.74 0.22 8.19
N PHE A 199 17.50 -0.19 8.10
CA PHE A 199 16.38 0.71 7.87
C PHE A 199 15.17 0.26 8.68
N SER A 200 14.32 1.21 8.98
CA SER A 200 13.01 0.97 9.59
C SER A 200 12.09 2.16 9.33
N TRP A 201 10.80 1.89 9.28
CA TRP A 201 9.78 2.93 9.20
C TRP A 201 8.56 2.54 10.01
N GLN A 202 7.69 3.52 10.20
CA GLN A 202 6.36 3.34 10.74
C GLN A 202 5.42 4.38 10.15
N SER A 203 4.24 3.94 9.72
CA SER A 203 3.15 4.79 9.27
C SER A 203 1.94 4.55 10.15
N GLU A 204 1.33 5.63 10.67
CA GLU A 204 0.16 5.54 11.55
C GLU A 204 -0.86 6.63 11.22
N SER A 205 -2.14 6.33 11.40
CA SER A 205 -3.23 7.30 11.25
C SER A 205 -3.37 8.23 12.44
N HIS A 206 -2.78 7.90 13.59
CA HIS A 206 -2.78 8.68 14.83
C HIS A 206 -1.37 8.89 15.36
N LEU A 207 -1.09 10.09 15.82
CA LEU A 207 0.22 10.45 16.36
C LEU A 207 0.60 9.62 17.59
N LYS A 208 -0.37 9.33 18.46
CA LYS A 208 -0.18 8.52 19.69
C LYS A 208 0.32 7.10 19.45
N ASP A 209 0.09 6.54 18.24
CA ASP A 209 0.48 5.17 17.88
C ASP A 209 1.88 5.12 17.24
N LEU A 210 2.45 6.28 16.89
CA LEU A 210 3.79 6.39 16.33
C LEU A 210 4.86 6.19 17.41
N ASN A 211 5.76 5.25 17.20
CA ASN A 211 6.87 4.95 18.12
C ASN A 211 8.22 5.11 17.41
N VAL A 212 8.73 6.35 17.42
CA VAL A 212 9.99 6.71 16.75
C VAL A 212 11.21 6.05 17.39
N GLU A 213 11.18 5.83 18.70
CA GLU A 213 12.22 5.08 19.43
C GLU A 213 12.38 3.67 18.86
N LYS A 214 11.25 2.98 18.64
CA LYS A 214 11.23 1.64 18.05
C LYS A 214 11.72 1.64 16.59
N VAL A 215 11.45 2.69 15.81
CA VAL A 215 11.98 2.85 14.46
C VAL A 215 13.50 3.01 14.50
N ALA A 216 14.02 3.88 15.38
CA ALA A 216 15.44 4.08 15.57
C ALA A 216 16.15 2.79 16.01
N GLU A 217 15.61 2.09 17.02
CA GLU A 217 16.18 0.85 17.54
C GLU A 217 16.22 -0.26 16.48
N LYS A 218 15.14 -0.41 15.70
CA LYS A 218 15.08 -1.43 14.65
C LYS A 218 16.08 -1.18 13.54
N SER A 219 16.18 0.07 13.03
CA SER A 219 17.18 0.40 12.00
C SER A 219 18.60 0.15 12.49
N TYR A 220 18.91 0.55 13.72
CA TYR A 220 20.22 0.30 14.32
C TYR A 220 20.51 -1.20 14.53
N ALA A 221 19.56 -1.93 15.09
CA ALA A 221 19.70 -3.37 15.33
C ALA A 221 19.89 -4.16 14.02
N MET A 222 19.18 -3.76 12.94
CA MET A 222 19.35 -4.36 11.62
C MET A 222 20.79 -4.15 11.10
N ALA A 223 21.30 -2.93 11.11
CA ALA A 223 22.66 -2.64 10.69
C ALA A 223 23.70 -3.36 11.57
N HIS A 224 23.47 -3.39 12.90
CA HIS A 224 24.40 -4.04 13.83
C HIS A 224 24.45 -5.56 13.62
N ARG A 225 23.32 -6.21 13.39
CA ARG A 225 23.27 -7.64 13.06
C ARG A 225 23.90 -7.95 11.70
N GLY A 226 23.85 -7.01 10.76
CA GLY A 226 24.45 -7.13 9.44
C GLY A 226 25.97 -7.00 9.42
N LEU A 227 26.63 -6.72 10.55
CA LEU A 227 28.08 -6.79 10.66
C LEU A 227 28.54 -8.27 10.62
N ASN A 228 29.70 -8.55 10.00
CA ASN A 228 30.26 -9.90 9.89
C ASN A 228 29.36 -10.90 9.14
N LYS A 229 28.92 -10.54 7.95
CA LYS A 229 28.12 -11.39 7.09
C LYS A 229 28.85 -12.67 6.67
N ILE A 230 28.07 -13.75 6.46
CA ILE A 230 28.59 -15.02 5.95
C ILE A 230 27.92 -15.39 4.62
N SER A 231 28.66 -16.12 3.78
CA SER A 231 28.06 -16.79 2.61
C SER A 231 27.45 -18.12 3.05
N VAL A 232 26.38 -18.53 2.35
CA VAL A 232 25.76 -19.84 2.51
C VAL A 232 25.96 -20.64 1.23
N GLU A 233 25.97 -21.96 1.35
CA GLU A 233 26.03 -22.86 0.19
C GLU A 233 24.73 -22.78 -0.61
N THR A 234 24.83 -22.92 -1.93
CA THR A 234 23.66 -23.07 -2.78
C THR A 234 22.93 -24.36 -2.45
N GLY A 235 21.63 -24.27 -2.23
CA GLY A 235 20.82 -25.43 -1.85
C GLY A 235 19.37 -25.08 -1.55
N LYS A 236 18.60 -26.08 -1.13
CA LYS A 236 17.24 -25.92 -0.63
C LYS A 236 17.25 -25.82 0.87
N TYR A 237 16.55 -24.82 1.40
CA TYR A 237 16.48 -24.55 2.83
C TYR A 237 15.02 -24.32 3.25
N PRO A 238 14.64 -24.79 4.44
CA PRO A 238 13.46 -24.26 5.12
C PRO A 238 13.60 -22.76 5.31
N ILE A 239 12.54 -22.00 5.06
CA ILE A 239 12.54 -20.53 5.17
C ILE A 239 11.56 -20.11 6.24
N LEU A 240 12.00 -19.34 7.23
CA LEU A 240 11.12 -18.63 8.15
C LEU A 240 11.00 -17.17 7.70
N LEU A 241 9.86 -16.82 7.14
CA LEU A 241 9.53 -15.45 6.74
C LEU A 241 9.16 -14.62 7.98
N SER A 242 9.77 -13.43 8.13
CA SER A 242 9.31 -12.44 9.11
C SER A 242 7.98 -11.82 8.66
N PRO A 243 7.25 -11.09 9.53
CA PRO A 243 6.08 -10.31 9.11
C PRO A 243 6.39 -9.33 7.99
N LEU A 244 7.58 -8.72 7.96
CA LEU A 244 8.01 -7.84 6.89
C LEU A 244 8.12 -8.60 5.56
N ALA A 245 8.77 -9.76 5.57
CA ALA A 245 8.86 -10.63 4.39
C ALA A 245 7.46 -11.13 3.97
N VAL A 246 6.59 -11.53 4.89
CA VAL A 246 5.23 -11.96 4.56
C VAL A 246 4.44 -10.84 3.88
N ALA A 247 4.52 -9.61 4.39
CA ALA A 247 3.83 -8.47 3.80
C ALA A 247 4.29 -8.21 2.36
N PHE A 248 5.60 -8.16 2.10
CA PHE A 248 6.14 -7.79 0.79
C PHE A 248 6.34 -8.96 -0.19
N PHE A 249 6.54 -10.18 0.31
CA PHE A 249 6.81 -11.35 -0.53
C PHE A 249 5.56 -12.23 -0.77
N ILE A 250 4.59 -12.26 0.15
CA ILE A 250 3.36 -13.05 0.03
C ILE A 250 2.17 -12.14 -0.28
N VAL A 251 1.88 -11.18 0.60
CA VAL A 251 0.59 -10.47 0.63
C VAL A 251 0.51 -9.38 -0.44
N ASP A 252 1.52 -8.53 -0.58
CA ASP A 252 1.54 -7.49 -1.61
C ASP A 252 1.48 -8.06 -3.04
N PRO A 253 2.24 -9.11 -3.40
CA PRO A 253 2.10 -9.73 -4.71
C PRO A 253 0.72 -10.31 -4.99
N ILE A 254 0.06 -10.92 -3.99
CA ILE A 254 -1.31 -11.41 -4.15
C ILE A 254 -2.26 -10.23 -4.41
N SER A 255 -2.16 -9.15 -3.63
CA SER A 255 -3.03 -7.99 -3.79
C SER A 255 -2.95 -7.37 -5.18
N LYS A 256 -1.77 -7.37 -5.79
CA LYS A 256 -1.55 -6.92 -7.18
C LYS A 256 -2.06 -7.93 -8.20
N ALA A 257 -1.87 -9.22 -7.94
CA ALA A 257 -2.28 -10.27 -8.84
C ALA A 257 -3.81 -10.51 -8.91
N VAL A 258 -4.55 -10.16 -7.85
CA VAL A 258 -6.02 -10.24 -7.83
C VAL A 258 -6.72 -8.98 -8.37
N ASN A 259 -5.98 -8.03 -8.91
CA ASN A 259 -6.51 -6.87 -9.61
C ASN A 259 -7.23 -7.32 -10.88
N SER A 260 -8.55 -7.09 -10.98
CA SER A 260 -9.37 -7.56 -12.11
C SER A 260 -8.95 -6.98 -13.46
N GLU A 261 -8.35 -5.80 -13.52
CA GLU A 261 -7.80 -5.27 -14.77
C GLU A 261 -6.63 -6.11 -15.26
N ALA A 262 -5.71 -6.51 -14.37
CA ALA A 262 -4.62 -7.43 -14.70
C ALA A 262 -5.15 -8.82 -15.08
N ILE A 263 -6.17 -9.32 -14.38
CA ILE A 263 -6.84 -10.60 -14.67
C ILE A 263 -7.46 -10.59 -16.06
N GLN A 264 -8.27 -9.59 -16.38
CA GLN A 264 -8.97 -9.46 -17.68
C GLN A 264 -8.00 -9.27 -18.84
N ASN A 265 -6.84 -8.67 -18.60
CA ASN A 265 -5.79 -8.48 -19.60
C ASN A 265 -4.79 -9.66 -19.66
N ARG A 266 -5.00 -10.75 -18.92
CA ARG A 266 -4.08 -11.91 -18.85
C ARG A 266 -2.66 -11.53 -18.36
N MET A 267 -2.56 -10.52 -17.51
CA MET A 267 -1.32 -10.01 -16.93
C MET A 267 -1.13 -10.43 -15.46
N SER A 268 -1.82 -11.49 -15.03
CA SER A 268 -1.72 -12.02 -13.67
C SER A 268 -1.54 -13.54 -13.70
N PHE A 269 -0.61 -14.02 -12.87
CA PHE A 269 -0.43 -15.47 -12.64
C PHE A 269 -1.64 -16.13 -11.96
N LEU A 270 -2.59 -15.35 -11.43
CA LEU A 270 -3.83 -15.83 -10.82
C LEU A 270 -5.04 -15.81 -11.77
N ALA A 271 -4.86 -15.42 -13.05
CA ALA A 271 -5.98 -15.22 -13.97
C ALA A 271 -6.90 -16.45 -14.15
N ASP A 272 -6.34 -17.66 -14.06
CA ASP A 272 -7.09 -18.91 -14.27
C ASP A 272 -7.39 -19.67 -12.96
N TYR A 273 -7.23 -19.02 -11.78
CA TYR A 273 -7.28 -19.68 -10.49
C TYR A 273 -8.51 -19.33 -9.63
N LEU A 274 -9.44 -18.54 -10.11
CA LEU A 274 -10.69 -18.24 -9.35
C LEU A 274 -11.40 -19.55 -8.99
N SER A 275 -11.79 -19.72 -7.74
CA SER A 275 -12.39 -20.92 -7.15
C SER A 275 -11.51 -22.18 -7.19
N LYS A 276 -10.19 -22.01 -7.36
CA LYS A 276 -9.22 -23.10 -7.33
C LYS A 276 -8.29 -23.00 -6.14
N GLU A 277 -7.75 -24.13 -5.72
CA GLU A 277 -6.70 -24.22 -4.71
C GLU A 277 -5.38 -23.67 -5.27
N ILE A 278 -4.80 -22.70 -4.56
CA ILE A 278 -3.53 -22.06 -4.90
C ILE A 278 -2.48 -22.19 -3.79
N GLY A 279 -2.87 -22.62 -2.59
CA GLY A 279 -1.99 -22.73 -1.45
C GLY A 279 -2.46 -23.73 -0.42
N ASP A 280 -1.71 -23.85 0.69
CA ASP A 280 -2.05 -24.73 1.80
C ASP A 280 -3.37 -24.31 2.47
N SER A 281 -4.11 -25.27 2.98
CA SER A 281 -5.40 -25.08 3.63
C SER A 281 -5.33 -24.28 4.95
N SER A 282 -4.16 -24.08 5.52
CA SER A 282 -3.94 -23.19 6.65
C SER A 282 -3.92 -21.71 6.26
N PHE A 283 -3.81 -21.39 4.96
CA PHE A 283 -3.66 -20.03 4.47
C PHE A 283 -4.99 -19.37 4.13
N THR A 284 -5.32 -18.30 4.84
CA THR A 284 -6.47 -17.42 4.58
C THR A 284 -6.01 -15.97 4.54
N LEU A 285 -6.45 -15.22 3.52
CA LEU A 285 -6.16 -13.80 3.35
C LEU A 285 -7.46 -13.03 3.13
N LYS A 286 -7.68 -11.99 3.92
CA LYS A 286 -8.83 -11.09 3.82
C LYS A 286 -8.38 -9.67 3.52
N ASP A 287 -9.27 -8.90 2.91
CA ASP A 287 -9.17 -7.46 2.81
C ASP A 287 -10.35 -6.81 3.56
N ASP A 288 -10.05 -5.97 4.55
CA ASP A 288 -11.07 -5.33 5.37
C ASP A 288 -10.89 -3.80 5.39
N PRO A 289 -11.78 -3.07 4.70
CA PRO A 289 -11.75 -1.61 4.64
C PRO A 289 -12.27 -0.92 5.91
N HIS A 290 -12.74 -1.63 6.92
CA HIS A 290 -13.47 -1.05 8.05
C HIS A 290 -12.76 -1.15 9.40
N ILE A 291 -11.48 -1.49 9.43
CA ILE A 291 -10.70 -1.58 10.68
C ILE A 291 -10.42 -0.18 11.22
N PRO A 292 -10.95 0.21 12.39
CA PRO A 292 -10.75 1.55 12.93
C PRO A 292 -9.28 1.90 13.07
N GLY A 293 -8.93 3.14 12.75
CA GLY A 293 -7.59 3.66 12.93
C GLY A 293 -6.51 3.07 12.02
N LYS A 294 -6.87 2.38 10.92
CA LYS A 294 -5.89 1.85 9.96
C LYS A 294 -5.79 2.71 8.71
N LEU A 295 -4.60 2.67 8.09
CA LEU A 295 -4.22 3.58 7.01
C LEU A 295 -5.20 3.57 5.84
N ASN A 296 -5.64 2.38 5.40
CA ASN A 296 -6.50 2.21 4.24
C ASN A 296 -7.99 2.04 4.59
N THR A 297 -8.38 2.37 5.83
CA THR A 297 -9.79 2.33 6.26
C THR A 297 -10.62 3.36 5.53
N THR A 298 -11.73 2.94 4.92
CA THR A 298 -12.64 3.81 4.18
C THR A 298 -14.03 3.20 4.02
N SER A 299 -15.09 4.02 4.04
CA SER A 299 -16.47 3.56 3.84
C SER A 299 -16.87 3.48 2.36
N PHE A 300 -16.10 4.08 1.48
CA PHE A 300 -16.31 4.08 0.02
C PHE A 300 -14.97 4.23 -0.70
N ASP A 301 -14.92 3.72 -1.91
CA ASP A 301 -13.77 3.80 -2.81
C ASP A 301 -13.70 5.13 -3.58
N CYS A 302 -12.72 5.30 -4.46
CA CYS A 302 -12.54 6.56 -5.20
C CYS A 302 -13.61 6.84 -6.28
N GLU A 303 -14.52 5.91 -6.56
CA GLU A 303 -15.70 6.10 -7.39
C GLU A 303 -16.97 6.36 -6.55
N GLY A 304 -16.86 6.27 -5.22
CA GLY A 304 -17.95 6.46 -4.27
C GLY A 304 -18.79 5.20 -4.05
N SER A 305 -18.37 4.04 -4.53
CA SER A 305 -18.99 2.74 -4.21
C SER A 305 -18.71 2.35 -2.78
N ALA A 306 -19.67 1.78 -2.07
CA ALA A 306 -19.46 1.29 -0.72
C ALA A 306 -18.42 0.18 -0.70
N THR A 307 -17.47 0.28 0.23
CA THR A 307 -16.50 -0.78 0.49
C THR A 307 -17.11 -1.90 1.34
N LYS A 308 -16.59 -3.09 1.20
CA LYS A 308 -16.98 -4.25 2.00
C LYS A 308 -15.79 -5.17 2.28
N PRO A 309 -15.74 -5.82 3.44
CA PRO A 309 -14.75 -6.87 3.67
C PRO A 309 -14.94 -8.01 2.67
N ILE A 310 -13.83 -8.50 2.12
CA ILE A 310 -13.81 -9.66 1.23
C ILE A 310 -12.78 -10.68 1.72
N THR A 311 -13.00 -11.94 1.35
CA THR A 311 -12.03 -13.02 1.56
C THR A 311 -11.40 -13.35 0.23
N ILE A 312 -10.14 -12.91 0.05
CA ILE A 312 -9.37 -13.12 -1.19
C ILE A 312 -9.04 -14.59 -1.33
N ILE A 313 -8.48 -15.16 -0.26
CA ILE A 313 -8.13 -16.59 -0.20
C ILE A 313 -8.78 -17.16 1.06
N ASP A 314 -9.54 -18.23 0.92
CA ASP A 314 -10.11 -18.98 2.03
C ASP A 314 -9.54 -20.39 2.05
N LYS A 315 -8.76 -20.71 3.08
CA LYS A 315 -8.16 -22.05 3.26
C LYS A 315 -7.47 -22.57 2.00
N GLY A 316 -6.62 -21.72 1.42
CA GLY A 316 -5.85 -22.04 0.22
C GLY A 316 -6.60 -21.90 -1.10
N VAL A 317 -7.91 -21.61 -1.10
CA VAL A 317 -8.72 -21.44 -2.31
C VAL A 317 -8.87 -19.96 -2.63
N LEU A 318 -8.60 -19.56 -3.88
CA LEU A 318 -8.81 -18.18 -4.35
C LEU A 318 -10.30 -17.92 -4.60
N ASN A 319 -10.88 -16.95 -3.88
CA ASN A 319 -12.32 -16.70 -3.92
C ASN A 319 -12.75 -15.43 -4.65
N GLU A 320 -12.00 -14.36 -4.53
CA GLU A 320 -12.41 -13.06 -5.06
C GLU A 320 -11.25 -12.30 -5.69
N PHE A 321 -11.58 -11.47 -6.71
CA PHE A 321 -10.72 -10.44 -7.27
C PHE A 321 -11.17 -9.05 -6.80
N TYR A 322 -10.31 -8.05 -6.96
CA TYR A 322 -10.65 -6.63 -6.73
C TYR A 322 -11.28 -6.02 -7.98
N TYR A 323 -12.38 -5.32 -7.80
CA TYR A 323 -13.11 -4.68 -8.90
C TYR A 323 -13.35 -3.20 -8.63
N ASN A 324 -13.16 -2.39 -9.67
CA ASN A 324 -13.78 -1.07 -9.81
C ASN A 324 -15.06 -1.18 -10.65
N SER A 325 -15.78 -0.07 -10.86
CA SER A 325 -17.05 -0.09 -11.60
C SER A 325 -16.86 -0.53 -13.07
N PHE A 326 -15.75 -0.18 -13.70
CA PHE A 326 -15.47 -0.55 -15.09
C PHE A 326 -15.22 -2.05 -15.25
N THR A 327 -14.31 -2.61 -14.48
CA THR A 327 -13.94 -4.04 -14.59
C THR A 327 -15.08 -4.96 -14.13
N ALA A 328 -15.84 -4.56 -13.10
CA ALA A 328 -17.05 -5.26 -12.68
C ALA A 328 -18.12 -5.24 -13.77
N GLY A 329 -18.33 -4.07 -14.40
CA GLY A 329 -19.27 -3.90 -15.49
C GLY A 329 -18.97 -4.77 -16.72
N LYS A 330 -17.70 -5.01 -17.03
CA LYS A 330 -17.27 -5.93 -18.11
C LYS A 330 -17.74 -7.37 -17.86
N GLU A 331 -17.75 -7.81 -16.61
CA GLU A 331 -18.16 -9.16 -16.21
C GLU A 331 -19.65 -9.24 -15.83
N GLY A 332 -20.37 -8.11 -15.83
CA GLY A 332 -21.79 -8.05 -15.48
C GLY A 332 -22.06 -8.29 -13.99
N ILE A 333 -21.11 -7.97 -13.12
CA ILE A 333 -21.20 -8.08 -11.67
C ILE A 333 -21.17 -6.70 -11.00
N GLU A 334 -21.43 -6.64 -9.71
CA GLU A 334 -21.27 -5.43 -8.91
C GLU A 334 -19.81 -5.25 -8.46
N THR A 335 -19.35 -4.00 -8.41
CA THR A 335 -18.07 -3.67 -7.82
C THR A 335 -18.02 -4.05 -6.33
N ASN A 336 -16.85 -4.38 -5.84
CA ASN A 336 -16.64 -4.66 -4.42
C ASN A 336 -15.90 -3.51 -3.68
N GLY A 337 -15.84 -2.33 -4.31
CA GLY A 337 -15.37 -1.12 -3.66
C GLY A 337 -13.84 -0.99 -3.59
N HIS A 338 -13.12 -1.43 -4.61
CA HIS A 338 -11.66 -1.38 -4.67
C HIS A 338 -11.11 -0.36 -5.68
N ALA A 339 -11.95 0.55 -6.19
CA ALA A 339 -11.48 1.63 -7.05
C ALA A 339 -10.51 2.55 -6.27
N SER A 340 -9.40 2.93 -6.90
CA SER A 340 -8.38 3.78 -6.28
C SER A 340 -7.90 4.89 -7.20
N ARG A 341 -7.47 6.01 -6.59
CA ARG A 341 -6.78 7.12 -7.28
C ARG A 341 -5.73 7.71 -6.36
N SER A 342 -4.54 7.91 -6.85
CA SER A 342 -3.47 8.60 -6.12
C SER A 342 -3.64 10.12 -6.09
N HIS A 343 -4.31 10.70 -7.08
CA HIS A 343 -4.45 12.15 -7.23
C HIS A 343 -5.64 12.51 -8.15
N TYR A 344 -6.12 13.77 -8.09
CA TYR A 344 -7.21 14.24 -8.98
C TYR A 344 -6.87 14.22 -10.47
N THR A 345 -5.61 14.10 -10.82
CA THR A 345 -5.12 13.96 -12.22
C THR A 345 -4.97 12.52 -12.67
N SER A 346 -5.15 11.54 -11.76
CA SER A 346 -4.95 10.12 -12.06
C SER A 346 -6.22 9.48 -12.60
N ASN A 347 -6.06 8.50 -13.48
CA ASN A 347 -7.13 7.59 -13.86
C ASN A 347 -7.58 6.74 -12.65
N VAL A 348 -8.75 6.14 -12.75
CA VAL A 348 -9.23 5.14 -11.79
C VAL A 348 -8.42 3.86 -11.96
N GLY A 349 -7.79 3.42 -10.90
CA GLY A 349 -7.13 2.11 -10.78
C GLY A 349 -7.88 1.21 -9.81
N ILE A 350 -7.19 0.19 -9.34
CA ILE A 350 -7.68 -0.79 -8.36
C ILE A 350 -6.59 -1.00 -7.31
N SER A 351 -6.95 -1.01 -6.02
CA SER A 351 -6.02 -1.25 -4.91
C SER A 351 -6.72 -1.94 -3.74
N ASN A 352 -5.91 -2.55 -2.86
CA ASN A 352 -6.37 -3.11 -1.60
C ASN A 352 -6.70 -2.03 -0.56
N HIS A 353 -7.38 -2.47 0.49
CA HIS A 353 -7.55 -1.76 1.75
C HIS A 353 -6.60 -2.33 2.82
N ASN A 354 -7.11 -2.91 3.91
CA ASN A 354 -6.27 -3.48 4.95
C ASN A 354 -6.25 -5.01 4.82
N LEU A 355 -5.06 -5.55 4.59
CA LEU A 355 -4.85 -6.97 4.32
C LEU A 355 -4.60 -7.74 5.62
N ILE A 356 -5.33 -8.81 5.84
CA ILE A 356 -5.27 -9.59 7.08
C ILE A 356 -5.05 -11.05 6.74
N MET A 357 -3.85 -11.53 7.03
CA MET A 357 -3.55 -12.95 7.02
C MET A 357 -3.94 -13.57 8.36
N ASN A 358 -4.50 -14.76 8.33
CA ASN A 358 -4.89 -15.47 9.56
C ASN A 358 -3.69 -15.80 10.45
N GLU A 359 -3.97 -15.97 11.73
CA GLU A 359 -3.03 -16.57 12.69
C GLU A 359 -3.07 -18.09 12.64
N GLY A 360 -1.95 -18.71 13.04
CA GLY A 360 -1.83 -20.12 13.33
C GLY A 360 -1.95 -20.40 14.85
N ARG A 361 -1.39 -21.54 15.29
CA ARG A 361 -1.47 -21.99 16.69
C ARG A 361 -0.17 -21.88 17.46
N GLU A 362 0.95 -22.06 16.78
CA GLU A 362 2.28 -22.09 17.38
C GLU A 362 2.87 -20.67 17.51
N SER A 363 3.67 -20.44 18.54
CA SER A 363 4.43 -19.18 18.60
C SER A 363 5.55 -19.18 17.53
N TRP A 364 5.87 -17.99 17.01
CA TRP A 364 6.97 -17.90 16.03
C TRP A 364 8.31 -18.39 16.61
N LYS A 365 8.49 -18.32 17.93
CA LYS A 365 9.69 -18.82 18.62
C LYS A 365 9.73 -20.34 18.64
N ASP A 366 8.59 -21.00 18.84
CA ASP A 366 8.51 -22.46 18.79
C ASP A 366 8.75 -22.96 17.35
N ILE A 367 8.18 -22.26 16.36
CA ILE A 367 8.46 -22.53 14.92
C ILE A 367 9.96 -22.40 14.63
N LEU A 368 10.60 -21.33 15.11
CA LEU A 368 12.03 -21.11 14.96
C LEU A 368 12.85 -22.23 15.62
N ALA A 369 12.51 -22.59 16.87
CA ALA A 369 13.18 -23.64 17.64
C ALA A 369 13.13 -25.02 16.94
N GLY A 370 12.09 -25.26 16.14
CA GLY A 370 11.96 -26.48 15.31
C GLY A 370 12.84 -26.54 14.06
N ILE A 371 13.56 -25.45 13.71
CA ILE A 371 14.40 -25.40 12.49
C ILE A 371 15.85 -25.68 12.84
N LYS A 372 16.35 -26.87 12.49
CA LYS A 372 17.74 -27.26 12.74
C LYS A 372 18.75 -26.47 11.88
N LYS A 373 18.45 -26.29 10.60
CA LYS A 373 19.21 -25.47 9.65
C LYS A 373 18.24 -24.85 8.64
N GLY A 374 18.25 -23.54 8.48
CA GLY A 374 17.33 -22.81 7.60
C GLY A 374 17.73 -21.36 7.42
N ILE A 375 16.87 -20.61 6.76
CA ILE A 375 17.05 -19.18 6.53
C ILE A 375 15.89 -18.40 7.18
N TYR A 376 16.22 -17.43 8.01
CA TYR A 376 15.29 -16.38 8.41
C TYR A 376 15.34 -15.28 7.34
N PHE A 377 14.26 -15.13 6.60
CA PHE A 377 14.12 -14.15 5.53
C PHE A 377 13.32 -12.95 6.02
N ASP A 378 13.95 -11.78 6.03
CA ASP A 378 13.34 -10.56 6.56
C ASP A 378 12.94 -9.58 5.46
N TYR A 379 13.82 -9.33 4.46
CA TYR A 379 13.50 -8.34 3.43
C TYR A 379 14.25 -8.58 2.11
N THR A 380 13.56 -8.24 1.02
CA THR A 380 14.09 -8.06 -0.34
C THR A 380 13.51 -6.78 -0.93
N GLY A 381 14.26 -6.11 -1.80
CA GLY A 381 13.76 -4.99 -2.61
C GLY A 381 13.21 -5.41 -3.97
N ASP A 382 13.30 -6.70 -4.30
CA ASP A 382 12.87 -7.24 -5.58
C ASP A 382 11.38 -7.62 -5.56
N SER A 383 10.76 -7.62 -6.73
CA SER A 383 9.35 -8.00 -6.94
C SER A 383 9.24 -9.21 -7.85
N PRO A 384 8.20 -10.05 -7.70
CA PRO A 384 7.97 -11.18 -8.58
C PRO A 384 7.55 -10.74 -9.98
N ASN A 385 7.67 -11.64 -10.94
CA ASN A 385 6.99 -11.48 -12.21
C ASN A 385 5.50 -11.75 -12.01
N TYR A 386 4.67 -10.71 -12.11
CA TYR A 386 3.23 -10.82 -11.86
C TYR A 386 2.46 -11.63 -12.91
N VAL A 387 3.06 -11.90 -14.08
CA VAL A 387 2.43 -12.73 -15.12
C VAL A 387 2.68 -14.23 -14.87
N SER A 388 3.89 -14.60 -14.47
CA SER A 388 4.27 -16.02 -14.24
C SER A 388 4.27 -16.44 -12.78
N GLY A 389 4.35 -15.50 -11.84
CA GLY A 389 4.52 -15.78 -10.42
C GLY A 389 5.97 -16.11 -10.03
N ASP A 390 6.92 -16.09 -10.97
CA ASP A 390 8.31 -16.39 -10.67
C ASP A 390 8.97 -15.27 -9.88
N PHE A 391 9.67 -15.64 -8.84
CA PHE A 391 10.46 -14.74 -8.02
C PHE A 391 11.92 -15.19 -7.97
N SER A 392 12.82 -14.26 -8.23
CA SER A 392 14.24 -14.40 -7.99
C SER A 392 14.75 -13.06 -7.49
N GLY A 393 15.16 -13.00 -6.24
CA GLY A 393 15.53 -11.74 -5.60
C GLY A 393 16.68 -11.86 -4.63
N LEU A 394 17.37 -10.74 -4.42
CA LEU A 394 18.45 -10.63 -3.45
C LEU A 394 17.85 -10.58 -2.03
N ILE A 395 18.35 -11.41 -1.14
CA ILE A 395 18.06 -11.30 0.30
C ILE A 395 18.85 -10.12 0.85
N LEU A 396 18.25 -8.96 0.91
CA LEU A 396 18.87 -7.75 1.46
C LEU A 396 19.05 -7.86 2.98
N THR A 397 18.07 -8.46 3.66
CA THR A 397 18.12 -8.75 5.08
C THR A 397 17.67 -10.18 5.32
N GLY A 398 18.59 -11.02 5.76
CA GLY A 398 18.31 -12.42 6.09
C GLY A 398 19.44 -12.98 6.95
N TYR A 399 19.12 -14.06 7.63
CA TYR A 399 20.00 -14.66 8.63
C TYR A 399 19.98 -16.17 8.52
N LEU A 400 21.12 -16.79 8.84
CA LEU A 400 21.19 -18.24 8.99
C LEU A 400 20.47 -18.64 10.29
N ILE A 401 19.68 -19.69 10.22
CA ILE A 401 19.11 -20.38 11.40
C ILE A 401 19.95 -21.64 11.62
N GLU A 402 20.45 -21.80 12.84
CA GLU A 402 21.19 -23.00 13.29
C GLU A 402 20.63 -23.42 14.65
N ASP A 403 20.22 -24.67 14.76
CA ASP A 403 19.70 -25.30 15.98
C ASP A 403 18.61 -24.47 16.71
N GLY A 404 17.71 -23.87 15.93
CA GLY A 404 16.59 -23.08 16.45
C GLY A 404 16.91 -21.63 16.82
N GLU A 405 18.10 -21.13 16.46
CA GLU A 405 18.52 -19.76 16.73
C GLU A 405 18.85 -18.99 15.45
N ILE A 406 18.53 -17.70 15.44
CA ILE A 406 18.95 -16.77 14.39
C ILE A 406 20.39 -16.37 14.70
N THR A 407 21.34 -16.77 13.84
CA THR A 407 22.78 -16.62 14.12
C THR A 407 23.42 -15.48 13.32
N LYS A 408 23.87 -15.70 12.10
CA LYS A 408 24.65 -14.77 11.31
C LYS A 408 23.89 -14.19 10.14
N SER A 409 24.17 -12.94 9.79
CA SER A 409 23.60 -12.29 8.62
C SER A 409 24.17 -12.88 7.32
N LEU A 410 23.33 -13.00 6.31
CA LEU A 410 23.72 -13.51 5.00
C LEU A 410 24.40 -12.43 4.16
N SER A 411 25.39 -12.85 3.38
CA SER A 411 26.04 -12.04 2.36
C SER A 411 25.63 -12.56 0.98
N GLU A 412 25.18 -11.65 0.11
CA GLU A 412 24.95 -11.93 -1.32
C GLU A 412 24.17 -13.23 -1.63
N ALA A 413 23.15 -13.55 -0.83
CA ALA A 413 22.29 -14.70 -1.05
C ALA A 413 21.07 -14.30 -1.90
N LEU A 414 20.72 -15.13 -2.89
CA LEU A 414 19.51 -15.00 -3.69
C LEU A 414 18.49 -16.04 -3.26
N ILE A 415 17.22 -15.69 -3.25
CA ILE A 415 16.11 -16.62 -3.09
C ILE A 415 15.37 -16.78 -4.42
N GLY A 416 15.12 -18.02 -4.84
CA GLY A 416 14.35 -18.34 -6.04
C GLY A 416 13.21 -19.29 -5.74
N ILE A 417 11.98 -18.88 -6.12
CA ILE A 417 10.77 -19.69 -5.95
C ILE A 417 9.64 -19.12 -6.84
N ASN A 418 8.73 -19.99 -7.32
CA ASN A 418 7.47 -19.51 -7.86
C ASN A 418 6.46 -19.26 -6.72
N LEU A 419 5.67 -18.21 -6.79
CA LEU A 419 4.75 -17.83 -5.70
C LEU A 419 3.65 -18.86 -5.45
N LEU A 420 3.10 -19.52 -6.50
CA LEU A 420 2.14 -20.61 -6.31
C LEU A 420 2.77 -21.79 -5.57
N ASP A 421 4.05 -22.08 -5.86
CA ASP A 421 4.78 -23.11 -5.12
C ASP A 421 5.04 -22.65 -3.67
N ALA A 422 5.36 -21.38 -3.46
CA ALA A 422 5.54 -20.83 -2.11
C ALA A 422 4.26 -20.97 -1.27
N PHE A 423 3.09 -20.65 -1.84
CA PHE A 423 1.80 -20.78 -1.13
C PHE A 423 1.47 -22.24 -0.76
N LYS A 424 1.79 -23.21 -1.63
CA LYS A 424 1.65 -24.65 -1.36
C LYS A 424 2.66 -25.17 -0.34
N LYS A 425 3.80 -24.51 -0.20
CA LYS A 425 4.87 -24.87 0.73
C LYS A 425 4.74 -24.19 2.10
N ILE A 426 3.67 -23.46 2.35
CA ILE A 426 3.35 -22.99 3.70
C ILE A 426 3.17 -24.21 4.60
N GLU A 427 4.05 -24.36 5.58
CA GLU A 427 4.04 -25.48 6.52
C GLU A 427 3.43 -25.07 7.88
N THR A 428 3.78 -23.88 8.34
CA THR A 428 3.31 -23.37 9.64
C THR A 428 3.16 -21.86 9.61
N ILE A 429 2.07 -21.37 10.20
CA ILE A 429 1.76 -19.94 10.39
C ILE A 429 1.81 -19.67 11.89
N SER A 430 2.43 -18.57 12.31
CA SER A 430 2.55 -18.21 13.71
C SER A 430 1.25 -17.67 14.31
N LYS A 431 1.13 -17.80 15.65
CA LYS A 431 0.04 -17.19 16.42
C LYS A 431 0.17 -15.67 16.46
N GLU A 432 1.39 -15.14 16.59
CA GLU A 432 1.63 -13.72 16.64
C GLU A 432 1.57 -13.11 15.26
N ARG A 433 1.00 -11.91 15.18
CA ARG A 433 0.92 -11.09 13.97
C ARG A 433 1.40 -9.68 14.25
N LYS A 434 1.81 -8.96 13.20
CA LYS A 434 2.21 -7.55 13.26
C LYS A 434 1.63 -6.77 12.10
N TRP A 435 1.30 -5.52 12.36
CA TRP A 435 1.03 -4.55 11.30
C TRP A 435 2.34 -4.15 10.62
N ILE A 436 2.35 -4.23 9.31
CA ILE A 436 3.35 -3.68 8.39
C ILE A 436 2.55 -2.83 7.41
N ASP A 437 2.54 -1.53 7.62
CA ASP A 437 1.67 -0.57 6.94
C ASP A 437 0.19 -1.06 6.93
N GLU A 438 -0.39 -1.37 5.77
CA GLU A 438 -1.76 -1.86 5.65
C GLU A 438 -1.93 -3.38 5.86
N ALA A 439 -0.86 -4.14 6.08
CA ALA A 439 -0.91 -5.59 6.21
C ALA A 439 -0.73 -6.07 7.66
N TYR A 440 -1.69 -6.84 8.19
CA TYR A 440 -1.62 -7.52 9.49
C TYR A 440 -1.28 -8.99 9.30
N VAL A 441 -0.01 -9.34 9.50
CA VAL A 441 0.59 -10.59 9.05
C VAL A 441 1.39 -11.32 10.13
N PRO A 442 1.41 -12.68 10.09
CA PRO A 442 2.19 -13.55 10.96
C PRO A 442 3.64 -13.73 10.48
N TRP A 443 4.41 -14.54 11.21
CA TRP A 443 5.55 -15.27 10.66
C TRP A 443 5.05 -16.51 9.93
N VAL A 444 5.71 -16.87 8.83
CA VAL A 444 5.33 -18.02 8.00
C VAL A 444 6.56 -18.88 7.74
N LYS A 445 6.47 -20.16 8.04
CA LYS A 445 7.47 -21.14 7.65
C LYS A 445 7.09 -21.76 6.31
N LEU A 446 7.99 -21.67 5.34
CA LEU A 446 7.93 -22.48 4.11
C LEU A 446 8.80 -23.72 4.30
N SER A 447 8.32 -24.86 3.82
CA SER A 447 9.06 -26.13 3.92
C SER A 447 10.41 -26.05 3.21
N GLU A 448 10.48 -25.38 2.07
CA GLU A 448 11.73 -25.14 1.34
C GLU A 448 11.61 -24.00 0.32
N ALA A 449 12.75 -23.34 0.05
CA ALA A 449 12.99 -22.54 -1.15
C ALA A 449 14.46 -22.72 -1.60
N THR A 450 14.74 -22.39 -2.86
CA THR A 450 16.11 -22.43 -3.39
C THR A 450 16.84 -21.16 -2.96
N ILE A 451 17.98 -21.35 -2.31
CA ILE A 451 18.93 -20.28 -1.98
C ILE A 451 20.17 -20.45 -2.82
N SER A 452 20.56 -19.42 -3.54
CA SER A 452 21.83 -19.37 -4.27
C SER A 452 22.80 -18.49 -3.48
N GLY A 453 23.79 -19.10 -2.89
CA GLY A 453 24.88 -18.41 -2.18
C GLY A 453 26.13 -18.28 -3.09
N ARG A 454 27.00 -17.34 -2.73
CA ARG A 454 28.33 -17.22 -3.36
C ARG A 454 29.25 -18.29 -2.75
N LYS A 455 29.96 -19.04 -3.60
CA LYS A 455 31.02 -19.94 -3.15
C LYS A 455 32.23 -19.16 -2.65
#